data_3353f7a7be2a50e5322f281007b4a053
#
_entry.id   3353f7a7be2a50e5322f281007b4a053
#
_cell.length_a   1.000
_cell.length_b   1.000
_cell.length_c   1.000
_cell.angle_alpha   90.00
_cell.angle_beta   90.00
_cell.angle_gamma   90.00
#
_symmetry.space_group_name_H-M   'P 1'
#
loop_
_entity.id
_entity.type
_entity.pdbx_description
1 polymer ?
#
loop_
_entity_poly.entity_id
_entity_poly.type
_entity_poly.pdbx_seq_one_letter_code
_entity_poly.pdbx_strand_id
1 'polypeptide(L)'
;MRLKTSKLKRAVAVLAATCTLGTCCVAGSIAWAAGEQSTPAEGENTANIKSGQATSITIYKYEGPESQTKNNGKEQTIPDGQKPISGVKFKLTRVVKNDGSAIDLSQSSGWEAIKNLNVENKTAAQALTDAGLKASTTATDIKEQATCATSDQGCTKEGSTTFDLGTTYGLYLVEEDLANSKPMRDGKPVSVTKQVNPFLVTVPLPNTKDHDWIYKLNIYPKNDVSTNRVTKKAQAAPNQPFIDGAKTTMGWDISIPLTALKPGETKYSNVSFTDPINTDFLNYSSVKDVKLTDKDGNNAEPLDTSMYEVKAYSDTNETPTEVTDLSTADKLKTVKWIRVKLIGEGLTKATAKVGGKLIATVVTTVIAPGQIKNFINTDVDGITTGEGDKTPCVPTKDQPCETPGNPTHEGEDTTNFATLNIDKIGLSDGENKDGKPLKGAVFQVYEAAEGKQLNDLNGKKVSEVNTANAKGLIDDSGKVRTMAATNDKGKASDSFFVGNNSTTSHVYCAVETKAPDGFELDDKLHCVNLTAGAEDSANTLKINNKKSTAVDKILGNLPMTGARGLVILTVCGIVGIAGTLFYIVMKRRKEQEQE
;
A
#
# COMPACT_ATOMS: atom_id res chain seq x y z
N MET A 1 49.11 -39.50 -31.68
CA MET A 1 47.84 -38.73 -31.75
C MET A 1 47.16 -38.74 -30.38
N ARG A 2 47.82 -38.23 -29.34
CA ARG A 2 47.41 -38.36 -27.91
C ARG A 2 47.40 -37.03 -27.14
N LEU A 3 47.02 -35.91 -27.76
CA LEU A 3 47.14 -34.58 -27.15
C LEU A 3 45.84 -33.75 -27.13
N LYS A 4 44.68 -34.27 -27.57
CA LYS A 4 43.44 -33.50 -27.60
C LYS A 4 42.48 -33.76 -26.44
N THR A 5 42.63 -34.84 -25.68
CA THR A 5 41.71 -35.18 -24.60
C THR A 5 41.99 -34.49 -23.26
N SER A 6 43.22 -33.98 -23.05
CA SER A 6 43.57 -33.31 -21.77
C SER A 6 43.06 -31.87 -21.69
N LYS A 7 42.88 -31.20 -22.84
CA LYS A 7 42.35 -29.81 -22.84
C LYS A 7 40.85 -29.72 -22.62
N LEU A 8 40.09 -30.73 -23.08
CA LEU A 8 38.66 -30.79 -22.83
C LEU A 8 38.35 -31.01 -21.32
N LYS A 9 39.18 -31.82 -20.65
CA LYS A 9 39.08 -32.04 -19.18
C LYS A 9 39.37 -30.76 -18.36
N ARG A 10 40.19 -29.85 -18.87
CA ARG A 10 40.49 -28.57 -18.20
C ARG A 10 39.41 -27.50 -18.43
N ALA A 11 38.74 -27.47 -19.59
CA ALA A 11 37.69 -26.52 -19.85
C ALA A 11 36.45 -26.79 -18.99
N VAL A 12 36.18 -28.06 -18.65
CA VAL A 12 35.05 -28.45 -17.78
C VAL A 12 35.37 -28.19 -16.28
N ALA A 13 36.63 -28.12 -15.89
CA ALA A 13 37.04 -27.92 -14.49
C ALA A 13 37.03 -26.46 -14.00
N VAL A 14 36.96 -25.48 -14.91
CA VAL A 14 37.05 -24.05 -14.55
C VAL A 14 35.73 -23.43 -14.11
N LEU A 15 34.60 -24.06 -14.38
CA LEU A 15 33.28 -23.59 -13.92
C LEU A 15 32.98 -23.97 -12.45
N ALA A 16 33.93 -24.61 -11.76
CA ALA A 16 33.70 -25.29 -10.49
C ALA A 16 34.31 -24.62 -9.27
N ALA A 17 34.96 -23.50 -9.38
CA ALA A 17 35.67 -22.92 -8.24
C ALA A 17 34.99 -21.67 -7.71
N THR A 18 34.57 -21.83 -6.48
CA THR A 18 34.58 -20.95 -5.31
C THR A 18 33.50 -19.90 -5.17
N CYS A 19 32.55 -20.22 -4.33
CA CYS A 19 31.99 -19.25 -3.41
C CYS A 19 32.55 -19.52 -2.01
N THR A 20 33.58 -18.78 -1.64
CA THR A 20 33.93 -18.60 -0.24
C THR A 20 33.97 -17.12 0.06
N LEU A 21 33.17 -16.74 1.05
CA LEU A 21 33.03 -15.47 1.74
C LEU A 21 31.81 -14.62 1.36
N GLY A 22 30.73 -14.93 2.11
CA GLY A 22 29.93 -13.87 2.72
C GLY A 22 29.11 -12.96 1.83
N THR A 23 28.46 -13.47 0.78
CA THR A 23 27.20 -12.90 0.28
C THR A 23 26.60 -13.83 -0.77
N CYS A 24 25.47 -14.46 -0.41
CA CYS A 24 24.44 -14.92 -1.34
C CYS A 24 24.87 -15.88 -2.45
N CYS A 25 25.39 -17.03 -2.09
CA CYS A 25 25.40 -18.14 -3.03
C CYS A 25 24.08 -18.89 -2.94
N VAL A 26 23.07 -18.28 -3.51
CA VAL A 26 21.92 -19.05 -3.90
C VAL A 26 22.30 -19.86 -5.09
N ALA A 27 21.89 -21.08 -5.07
CA ALA A 27 21.67 -22.01 -6.18
C ALA A 27 22.25 -21.65 -7.57
N GLY A 28 23.15 -20.75 -7.65
CA GLY A 28 23.73 -20.28 -8.89
C GLY A 28 25.20 -20.47 -9.01
N SER A 29 25.88 -20.69 -7.93
CA SER A 29 27.20 -21.25 -8.06
C SER A 29 27.04 -22.74 -8.27
N ILE A 30 27.12 -23.15 -9.51
CA ILE A 30 27.46 -24.51 -9.86
C ILE A 30 28.89 -24.67 -9.35
N ALA A 31 29.01 -24.92 -8.02
CA ALA A 31 30.26 -25.32 -7.45
C ALA A 31 30.55 -26.73 -7.96
N TRP A 32 31.36 -26.80 -8.95
CA TRP A 32 32.10 -27.99 -9.23
C TRP A 32 32.90 -28.27 -7.97
N ALA A 33 32.48 -29.26 -7.21
CA ALA A 33 33.32 -29.77 -6.16
C ALA A 33 34.67 -30.11 -6.81
N ALA A 34 35.73 -29.43 -6.41
CA ALA A 34 37.07 -29.94 -6.52
C ALA A 34 37.12 -31.14 -5.60
N GLY A 35 36.60 -32.26 -6.05
CA GLY A 35 36.78 -33.56 -5.45
C GLY A 35 38.18 -34.02 -5.83
N GLU A 36 38.85 -34.61 -4.86
CA GLU A 36 40.15 -35.25 -4.98
C GLU A 36 40.29 -35.98 -6.33
N GLN A 37 41.48 -35.81 -6.92
CA GLN A 37 41.91 -36.50 -8.12
C GLN A 37 41.87 -38.01 -7.89
N SER A 38 40.77 -38.65 -8.16
CA SER A 38 40.77 -40.08 -8.48
C SER A 38 40.95 -40.20 -9.99
N THR A 39 42.09 -40.73 -10.38
CA THR A 39 42.34 -41.15 -11.76
C THR A 39 41.22 -42.10 -12.20
N PRO A 40 40.50 -41.82 -13.31
CA PRO A 40 39.50 -42.75 -13.84
C PRO A 40 40.20 -44.00 -14.33
N ALA A 41 39.64 -45.15 -13.99
CA ALA A 41 40.01 -46.43 -14.60
C ALA A 41 39.85 -46.34 -16.12
N GLU A 42 40.79 -46.85 -16.86
CA GLU A 42 40.72 -46.96 -18.33
C GLU A 42 39.54 -47.88 -18.68
N GLY A 43 38.54 -47.33 -19.37
CA GLY A 43 37.53 -48.14 -20.02
C GLY A 43 36.13 -47.57 -20.28
N GLU A 44 35.74 -46.41 -19.77
CA GLU A 44 34.37 -45.92 -20.05
C GLU A 44 34.35 -44.50 -20.70
N ASN A 45 33.98 -44.48 -21.98
CA ASN A 45 33.67 -43.27 -22.73
C ASN A 45 32.29 -42.70 -22.31
N THR A 46 32.17 -42.19 -21.11
CA THR A 46 30.89 -41.66 -20.60
C THR A 46 30.70 -40.16 -20.75
N ALA A 47 31.61 -39.49 -21.50
CA ALA A 47 31.58 -38.05 -21.66
C ALA A 47 30.78 -37.54 -22.88
N ASN A 48 30.03 -38.37 -23.58
CA ASN A 48 29.30 -37.97 -24.75
C ASN A 48 27.91 -37.44 -24.38
N ILE A 49 27.67 -36.13 -24.61
CA ILE A 49 26.35 -35.54 -24.55
C ILE A 49 25.47 -36.20 -25.61
N LYS A 50 24.33 -36.75 -25.20
CA LYS A 50 23.35 -37.37 -26.10
C LYS A 50 22.59 -36.26 -26.80
N SER A 51 22.67 -36.22 -28.14
CA SER A 51 21.88 -35.28 -28.94
C SER A 51 20.39 -35.62 -28.90
N GLY A 52 19.52 -34.62 -29.07
CA GLY A 52 18.07 -34.83 -29.18
C GLY A 52 17.35 -35.09 -27.84
N GLN A 53 18.04 -35.00 -26.70
CA GLN A 53 17.37 -35.12 -25.40
C GLN A 53 16.58 -33.83 -25.11
N ALA A 54 15.35 -34.00 -24.63
CA ALA A 54 14.56 -32.87 -24.14
C ALA A 54 15.19 -32.22 -22.90
N THR A 55 15.31 -30.90 -22.93
CA THR A 55 15.97 -30.08 -21.91
C THR A 55 15.00 -29.15 -21.22
N SER A 56 15.18 -28.94 -19.94
CA SER A 56 14.39 -27.98 -19.18
C SER A 56 15.16 -27.46 -17.96
N ILE A 57 14.74 -26.30 -17.47
CA ILE A 57 15.13 -25.76 -16.17
C ILE A 57 13.86 -25.60 -15.34
N THR A 58 13.75 -26.33 -14.24
CA THR A 58 12.68 -26.16 -13.25
C THR A 58 13.24 -25.41 -12.05
N ILE A 59 12.61 -24.29 -11.73
CA ILE A 59 12.95 -23.46 -10.56
C ILE A 59 11.91 -23.75 -9.47
N TYR A 60 12.38 -24.04 -8.27
CA TYR A 60 11.58 -24.21 -7.07
C TYR A 60 11.93 -23.11 -6.09
N LYS A 61 11.04 -22.15 -5.91
CA LYS A 61 11.25 -20.97 -5.08
C LYS A 61 10.74 -21.18 -3.66
N TYR A 62 11.61 -20.97 -2.68
CA TYR A 62 11.30 -21.16 -1.25
C TYR A 62 11.75 -19.96 -0.41
N GLU A 63 11.06 -19.80 0.72
CA GLU A 63 11.49 -18.91 1.81
C GLU A 63 12.63 -19.56 2.61
N GLY A 64 13.52 -18.74 3.10
CA GLY A 64 14.49 -19.10 4.12
C GLY A 64 15.93 -18.80 3.73
N PRO A 65 16.85 -19.02 4.70
CA PRO A 65 18.27 -18.80 4.47
C PRO A 65 18.80 -19.78 3.42
N GLU A 66 19.91 -19.41 2.83
CA GLU A 66 20.62 -20.28 1.89
C GLU A 66 20.85 -21.67 2.48
N SER A 67 20.60 -22.68 1.64
CA SER A 67 20.89 -24.05 2.03
C SER A 67 22.41 -24.28 2.11
N GLN A 68 22.86 -24.93 3.15
CA GLN A 68 24.22 -25.44 3.25
C GLN A 68 24.49 -26.57 2.20
N THR A 69 23.42 -27.16 1.66
CA THR A 69 23.50 -28.19 0.63
C THR A 69 23.61 -27.54 -0.74
N LYS A 70 24.73 -27.80 -1.42
CA LYS A 70 24.95 -27.32 -2.79
C LYS A 70 23.93 -27.93 -3.75
N ASN A 71 23.39 -27.10 -4.63
CA ASN A 71 22.51 -27.53 -5.70
C ASN A 71 23.32 -28.32 -6.74
N ASN A 72 22.89 -29.53 -7.05
CA ASN A 72 23.54 -30.45 -7.98
C ASN A 72 22.74 -30.64 -9.28
N GLY A 73 21.69 -29.83 -9.52
CA GLY A 73 20.81 -29.93 -10.68
C GLY A 73 19.75 -31.05 -10.60
N LYS A 74 19.80 -31.90 -9.58
CA LYS A 74 18.80 -32.95 -9.34
C LYS A 74 17.70 -32.48 -8.42
N GLU A 75 16.59 -33.22 -8.40
CA GLU A 75 15.53 -32.98 -7.42
C GLU A 75 16.05 -33.16 -5.99
N GLN A 76 15.69 -32.24 -5.12
CA GLN A 76 16.09 -32.23 -3.71
C GLN A 76 14.87 -32.29 -2.80
N THR A 77 15.02 -32.96 -1.66
CA THR A 77 14.04 -32.86 -0.59
C THR A 77 14.14 -31.48 0.05
N ILE A 78 13.02 -30.80 0.14
CA ILE A 78 12.94 -29.48 0.78
C ILE A 78 12.96 -29.71 2.30
N PRO A 79 13.83 -29.02 3.05
CA PRO A 79 13.85 -29.10 4.50
C PRO A 79 12.51 -28.70 5.11
N ASP A 80 12.13 -29.36 6.20
CA ASP A 80 10.92 -29.04 6.96
C ASP A 80 10.92 -27.58 7.39
N GLY A 81 9.77 -26.92 7.27
CA GLY A 81 9.59 -25.52 7.63
C GLY A 81 9.93 -24.50 6.54
N GLN A 82 10.50 -24.91 5.40
CA GLN A 82 10.68 -24.01 4.26
C GLN A 82 9.42 -23.95 3.42
N LYS A 83 8.85 -22.74 3.30
CA LYS A 83 7.59 -22.51 2.58
C LYS A 83 7.82 -22.11 1.13
N PRO A 84 7.03 -22.64 0.18
CA PRO A 84 7.10 -22.21 -1.21
C PRO A 84 6.66 -20.76 -1.36
N ILE A 85 7.25 -20.06 -2.34
CA ILE A 85 6.85 -18.71 -2.74
C ILE A 85 6.38 -18.76 -4.18
N SER A 86 5.08 -18.53 -4.41
CA SER A 86 4.49 -18.40 -5.73
C SER A 86 4.53 -16.95 -6.22
N GLY A 87 4.26 -16.72 -7.52
CA GLY A 87 4.18 -15.38 -8.10
C GLY A 87 5.52 -14.66 -8.28
N VAL A 88 6.66 -15.33 -8.05
CA VAL A 88 7.98 -14.78 -8.34
C VAL A 88 8.33 -15.01 -9.79
N LYS A 89 8.55 -13.93 -10.54
CA LYS A 89 8.88 -13.98 -11.96
C LYS A 89 10.37 -14.20 -12.16
N PHE A 90 10.70 -15.13 -13.03
CA PHE A 90 12.06 -15.39 -13.48
C PHE A 90 12.18 -15.12 -14.96
N LYS A 91 13.32 -14.55 -15.34
CA LYS A 91 13.75 -14.35 -16.72
C LYS A 91 14.92 -15.27 -17.00
N LEU A 92 14.79 -16.08 -18.04
CA LEU A 92 15.83 -16.96 -18.56
C LEU A 92 16.31 -16.41 -19.90
N THR A 93 17.57 -16.05 -19.99
CA THR A 93 18.18 -15.52 -21.22
C THR A 93 19.30 -16.41 -21.71
N ARG A 94 19.25 -16.83 -22.96
CA ARG A 94 20.34 -17.58 -23.57
C ARG A 94 21.59 -16.69 -23.66
N VAL A 95 22.74 -17.25 -23.34
CA VAL A 95 24.03 -16.58 -23.51
C VAL A 95 24.57 -16.89 -24.90
N VAL A 96 25.14 -15.86 -25.54
CA VAL A 96 25.73 -15.92 -26.87
C VAL A 96 27.15 -15.32 -26.85
N LYS A 97 27.93 -15.54 -27.89
CA LYS A 97 29.21 -14.86 -28.05
C LYS A 97 28.97 -13.36 -28.33
N ASN A 98 30.04 -12.56 -28.20
CA ASN A 98 29.95 -11.11 -28.46
C ASN A 98 29.47 -10.75 -29.87
N ASP A 99 29.77 -11.61 -30.88
CA ASP A 99 29.30 -11.47 -32.26
C ASP A 99 27.82 -11.86 -32.44
N GLY A 100 27.17 -12.35 -31.39
CA GLY A 100 25.78 -12.79 -31.41
C GLY A 100 25.58 -14.27 -31.82
N SER A 101 26.68 -14.98 -32.15
CA SER A 101 26.57 -16.40 -32.52
C SER A 101 26.20 -17.29 -31.32
N ALA A 102 25.38 -18.28 -31.56
CA ALA A 102 24.90 -19.20 -30.55
C ALA A 102 26.03 -20.10 -29.99
N ILE A 103 25.89 -20.45 -28.72
CA ILE A 103 26.76 -21.42 -28.04
C ILE A 103 25.97 -22.74 -27.96
N ASP A 104 26.47 -23.76 -28.67
CA ASP A 104 25.85 -25.09 -28.64
C ASP A 104 26.71 -26.05 -27.82
N LEU A 105 26.23 -26.39 -26.62
CA LEU A 105 26.96 -27.28 -25.71
C LEU A 105 26.84 -28.77 -26.07
N SER A 106 26.10 -29.13 -27.15
CA SER A 106 26.20 -30.48 -27.73
C SER A 106 27.54 -30.71 -28.45
N GLN A 107 28.23 -29.59 -28.77
CA GLN A 107 29.48 -29.58 -29.52
C GLN A 107 30.65 -29.18 -28.61
N SER A 108 31.83 -29.73 -28.88
CA SER A 108 33.07 -29.35 -28.20
C SER A 108 33.44 -27.87 -28.34
N SER A 109 33.07 -27.27 -29.48
CA SER A 109 33.26 -25.85 -29.75
C SER A 109 32.42 -24.93 -28.83
N GLY A 110 31.26 -25.40 -28.40
CA GLY A 110 30.45 -24.69 -27.42
C GLY A 110 31.12 -24.65 -26.04
N TRP A 111 31.68 -25.76 -25.59
CA TRP A 111 32.44 -25.82 -24.34
C TRP A 111 33.73 -25.02 -24.39
N GLU A 112 34.40 -25.03 -25.54
CA GLU A 112 35.58 -24.17 -25.79
C GLU A 112 35.22 -22.69 -25.70
N ALA A 113 34.05 -22.28 -26.18
CA ALA A 113 33.58 -20.89 -26.11
C ALA A 113 33.38 -20.39 -24.67
N ILE A 114 33.02 -21.25 -23.74
CA ILE A 114 32.78 -20.89 -22.34
C ILE A 114 33.94 -21.24 -21.40
N LYS A 115 35.04 -21.72 -21.89
CA LYS A 115 36.18 -22.21 -21.07
C LYS A 115 36.80 -21.15 -20.14
N ASN A 116 36.71 -19.87 -20.56
CA ASN A 116 37.24 -18.73 -19.82
C ASN A 116 36.20 -18.11 -18.85
N LEU A 117 35.01 -18.67 -18.79
CA LEU A 117 33.98 -18.16 -17.90
C LEU A 117 34.37 -18.43 -16.44
N ASN A 118 34.57 -17.36 -15.69
CA ASN A 118 34.89 -17.41 -14.25
C ASN A 118 33.91 -16.51 -13.49
N VAL A 119 33.12 -17.11 -12.61
CA VAL A 119 32.11 -16.44 -11.77
C VAL A 119 32.62 -16.12 -10.35
N GLU A 120 33.86 -16.47 -10.05
CA GLU A 120 34.45 -16.25 -8.72
C GLU A 120 34.58 -14.75 -8.42
N ASN A 121 33.94 -14.30 -7.34
CA ASN A 121 33.94 -12.90 -6.88
C ASN A 121 33.45 -11.88 -7.95
N LYS A 122 32.59 -12.32 -8.88
CA LYS A 122 32.04 -11.51 -9.97
C LYS A 122 30.54 -11.64 -10.06
N THR A 123 29.88 -10.59 -10.51
CA THR A 123 28.50 -10.72 -10.97
C THR A 123 28.43 -11.55 -12.25
N ALA A 124 27.28 -12.14 -12.56
CA ALA A 124 27.09 -12.88 -13.81
C ALA A 124 27.44 -12.00 -15.05
N ALA A 125 27.05 -10.73 -15.03
CA ALA A 125 27.34 -9.80 -16.10
C ALA A 125 28.85 -9.55 -16.30
N GLN A 126 29.59 -9.36 -15.21
CA GLN A 126 31.06 -9.22 -15.23
C GLN A 126 31.73 -10.48 -15.77
N ALA A 127 31.30 -11.65 -15.29
CA ALA A 127 31.83 -12.94 -15.72
C ALA A 127 31.63 -13.18 -17.23
N LEU A 128 30.44 -12.81 -17.74
CA LEU A 128 30.15 -12.89 -19.19
C LEU A 128 31.06 -11.94 -19.98
N THR A 129 31.14 -10.68 -19.58
CA THR A 129 31.98 -9.66 -20.28
C THR A 129 33.44 -10.10 -20.36
N ASP A 130 34.01 -10.57 -19.23
CA ASP A 130 35.40 -11.01 -19.15
C ASP A 130 35.68 -12.27 -20.01
N ALA A 131 34.65 -13.11 -20.20
CA ALA A 131 34.75 -14.29 -21.04
C ALA A 131 34.49 -14.02 -22.54
N GLY A 132 34.19 -12.78 -22.93
CA GLY A 132 33.82 -12.43 -24.30
C GLY A 132 32.43 -12.93 -24.71
N LEU A 133 31.50 -12.98 -23.74
CA LEU A 133 30.14 -13.46 -23.86
C LEU A 133 29.16 -12.35 -23.49
N LYS A 134 27.88 -12.52 -23.90
CA LYS A 134 26.79 -11.62 -23.51
C LYS A 134 25.46 -12.37 -23.44
N ALA A 135 24.54 -11.84 -22.67
CA ALA A 135 23.15 -12.24 -22.74
C ALA A 135 22.57 -11.88 -24.13
N SER A 136 21.79 -12.77 -24.71
CA SER A 136 21.12 -12.52 -25.99
C SER A 136 20.07 -11.42 -25.85
N THR A 137 19.93 -10.58 -26.86
CA THR A 137 18.86 -9.58 -26.99
C THR A 137 17.72 -10.05 -27.93
N THR A 138 17.87 -11.24 -28.49
CA THR A 138 16.88 -11.83 -29.40
C THR A 138 15.68 -12.35 -28.61
N ALA A 139 14.47 -11.94 -28.96
CA ALA A 139 13.26 -12.27 -28.19
C ALA A 139 13.03 -13.79 -28.02
N THR A 140 13.39 -14.61 -29.02
CA THR A 140 13.26 -16.08 -28.93
C THR A 140 14.22 -16.73 -27.94
N ASP A 141 15.29 -16.04 -27.56
CA ASP A 141 16.27 -16.49 -26.58
C ASP A 141 15.93 -16.08 -25.14
N ILE A 142 14.85 -15.33 -24.97
CA ILE A 142 14.38 -14.83 -23.68
C ILE A 142 13.06 -15.49 -23.35
N LYS A 143 12.97 -16.10 -22.17
CA LYS A 143 11.75 -16.70 -21.62
C LYS A 143 11.48 -16.11 -20.25
N GLU A 144 10.23 -15.80 -19.97
CA GLU A 144 9.80 -15.25 -18.69
C GLU A 144 8.64 -16.08 -18.15
N GLN A 145 8.71 -16.49 -16.89
CA GLN A 145 7.67 -17.25 -16.23
C GLN A 145 7.66 -16.95 -14.74
N ALA A 146 6.47 -16.97 -14.13
CA ALA A 146 6.32 -16.85 -12.69
C ALA A 146 6.18 -18.23 -12.03
N THR A 147 6.61 -18.35 -10.79
CA THR A 147 6.36 -19.53 -9.96
C THR A 147 4.87 -19.65 -9.68
N CYS A 148 4.33 -20.86 -9.82
CA CYS A 148 2.89 -21.11 -9.75
C CYS A 148 2.38 -21.20 -8.30
N ALA A 149 1.11 -20.84 -8.09
CA ALA A 149 0.33 -21.16 -6.91
C ALA A 149 -0.41 -22.47 -7.08
N THR A 150 -0.82 -23.11 -5.99
CA THR A 150 -1.59 -24.38 -6.02
C THR A 150 -2.91 -24.25 -6.83
N SER A 151 -3.47 -23.03 -6.86
CA SER A 151 -4.70 -22.72 -7.62
C SER A 151 -4.49 -22.61 -9.12
N ASP A 152 -3.25 -22.49 -9.59
CA ASP A 152 -2.96 -22.26 -11.01
C ASP A 152 -3.09 -23.55 -11.80
N GLN A 153 -3.75 -23.48 -12.96
CA GLN A 153 -3.90 -24.63 -13.83
C GLN A 153 -2.53 -25.15 -14.29
N GLY A 154 -2.28 -26.43 -14.08
CA GLY A 154 -1.03 -27.09 -14.47
C GLY A 154 0.12 -26.91 -13.45
N CYS A 155 -0.12 -26.29 -12.32
CA CYS A 155 0.85 -26.24 -11.23
C CYS A 155 1.02 -27.63 -10.61
N THR A 156 2.20 -28.22 -10.76
CA THR A 156 2.51 -29.54 -10.20
C THR A 156 3.05 -29.44 -8.78
N LYS A 157 3.70 -28.31 -8.45
CA LYS A 157 4.28 -28.06 -7.12
C LYS A 157 4.32 -26.55 -6.89
N GLU A 158 3.66 -26.11 -5.83
CA GLU A 158 3.63 -24.69 -5.47
C GLU A 158 5.03 -24.09 -5.37
N GLY A 159 5.17 -22.85 -5.84
CA GLY A 159 6.45 -22.14 -5.87
C GLY A 159 7.38 -22.64 -6.99
N SER A 160 6.90 -23.46 -7.93
CA SER A 160 7.73 -23.91 -9.06
C SER A 160 7.36 -23.25 -10.38
N THR A 161 8.33 -23.23 -11.30
CA THR A 161 8.12 -22.90 -12.71
C THR A 161 9.11 -23.68 -13.58
N THR A 162 8.72 -24.07 -14.78
CA THR A 162 9.55 -24.86 -15.68
C THR A 162 9.70 -24.19 -17.04
N PHE A 163 10.94 -23.89 -17.39
CA PHE A 163 11.32 -23.44 -18.72
C PHE A 163 11.63 -24.65 -19.61
N ASP A 164 10.75 -24.94 -20.56
CA ASP A 164 11.01 -25.95 -21.58
C ASP A 164 11.95 -25.33 -22.65
N LEU A 165 13.07 -26.00 -22.91
CA LEU A 165 14.10 -25.56 -23.84
C LEU A 165 14.11 -26.44 -25.12
N GLY A 166 13.16 -27.39 -25.26
CA GLY A 166 13.11 -28.34 -26.35
C GLY A 166 14.33 -29.24 -26.33
N THR A 167 15.12 -29.20 -27.41
CA THR A 167 16.40 -29.94 -27.52
C THR A 167 17.58 -28.99 -27.61
N THR A 168 17.44 -27.75 -27.08
CA THR A 168 18.49 -26.73 -27.13
C THR A 168 19.48 -26.90 -25.99
N TYR A 169 20.75 -26.97 -26.30
CA TYR A 169 21.85 -27.04 -25.36
C TYR A 169 22.62 -25.72 -25.34
N GLY A 170 22.84 -25.15 -24.16
CA GLY A 170 23.45 -23.82 -24.08
C GLY A 170 23.81 -23.37 -22.67
N LEU A 171 24.35 -22.19 -22.59
CA LEU A 171 24.55 -21.43 -21.36
C LEU A 171 23.39 -20.44 -21.21
N TYR A 172 22.83 -20.34 -20.02
CA TYR A 172 21.71 -19.46 -19.72
C TYR A 172 22.02 -18.58 -18.51
N LEU A 173 21.59 -17.32 -18.59
CA LEU A 173 21.50 -16.40 -17.48
C LEU A 173 20.09 -16.50 -16.88
N VAL A 174 20.02 -16.72 -15.58
CA VAL A 174 18.78 -16.76 -14.81
C VAL A 174 18.72 -15.52 -13.91
N GLU A 175 17.67 -14.76 -14.02
CA GLU A 175 17.44 -13.53 -13.28
C GLU A 175 16.08 -13.58 -12.59
N GLU A 176 16.00 -13.10 -11.35
CA GLU A 176 14.75 -12.89 -10.64
C GLU A 176 14.25 -11.48 -10.93
N ASP A 177 13.05 -11.35 -11.49
CA ASP A 177 12.42 -10.07 -11.84
C ASP A 177 11.41 -9.67 -10.76
N LEU A 178 11.90 -9.08 -9.68
CA LEU A 178 11.04 -8.64 -8.58
C LEU A 178 10.11 -7.49 -8.96
N ALA A 179 10.51 -6.64 -9.88
CA ALA A 179 9.70 -5.51 -10.33
C ALA A 179 8.37 -5.98 -10.97
N ASN A 180 8.38 -7.14 -11.62
CA ASN A 180 7.21 -7.74 -12.26
C ASN A 180 6.67 -8.97 -11.50
N SER A 181 7.11 -9.18 -10.25
CA SER A 181 6.68 -10.28 -9.39
C SER A 181 5.53 -9.88 -8.47
N LYS A 182 4.72 -10.87 -8.09
CA LYS A 182 3.68 -10.76 -7.08
C LYS A 182 3.86 -11.89 -6.06
N PRO A 183 4.89 -11.80 -5.19
CA PRO A 183 5.24 -12.91 -4.32
C PRO A 183 4.14 -13.23 -3.32
N MET A 184 3.77 -14.51 -3.23
CA MET A 184 2.77 -15.03 -2.32
C MET A 184 3.35 -16.19 -1.51
N ARG A 185 2.99 -16.28 -0.23
CA ARG A 185 3.32 -17.36 0.68
C ARG A 185 2.08 -17.76 1.48
N ASP A 186 1.73 -19.03 1.49
CA ASP A 186 0.49 -19.52 2.14
C ASP A 186 -0.76 -18.75 1.65
N GLY A 187 -0.83 -18.41 0.36
CA GLY A 187 -1.92 -17.64 -0.22
C GLY A 187 -1.97 -16.17 0.20
N LYS A 188 -0.94 -15.66 0.88
CA LYS A 188 -0.84 -14.26 1.33
C LYS A 188 0.34 -13.55 0.65
N PRO A 189 0.19 -12.29 0.24
CA PRO A 189 1.28 -11.52 -0.33
C PRO A 189 2.42 -11.32 0.68
N VAL A 190 3.64 -11.30 0.17
CA VAL A 190 4.86 -11.02 0.95
C VAL A 190 5.77 -10.07 0.16
N SER A 191 6.63 -9.36 0.86
CA SER A 191 7.69 -8.54 0.27
C SER A 191 9.03 -9.27 0.37
N VAL A 192 9.74 -9.37 -0.74
CA VAL A 192 11.09 -9.95 -0.76
C VAL A 192 12.07 -8.94 -0.16
N THR A 193 12.81 -9.36 0.86
CA THR A 193 13.80 -8.51 1.56
C THR A 193 15.25 -8.89 1.23
N LYS A 194 15.43 -10.05 0.63
CA LYS A 194 16.70 -10.50 0.05
C LYS A 194 16.42 -11.32 -1.20
N GLN A 195 16.85 -10.82 -2.35
CA GLN A 195 16.66 -11.50 -3.63
C GLN A 195 17.88 -12.32 -4.03
N VAL A 196 17.66 -13.20 -4.98
CA VAL A 196 18.72 -14.01 -5.58
C VAL A 196 19.51 -13.17 -6.59
N ASN A 197 20.84 -13.20 -6.50
CA ASN A 197 21.66 -12.60 -7.54
C ASN A 197 21.52 -13.36 -8.86
N PRO A 198 21.60 -12.68 -10.02
CA PRO A 198 21.65 -13.33 -11.31
C PRO A 198 22.76 -14.36 -11.39
N PHE A 199 22.47 -15.52 -11.97
CA PHE A 199 23.41 -16.64 -12.05
C PHE A 199 23.37 -17.34 -13.40
N LEU A 200 24.43 -18.09 -13.68
CA LEU A 200 24.62 -18.78 -14.95
C LEU A 200 24.44 -20.30 -14.77
N VAL A 201 23.77 -20.94 -15.70
CA VAL A 201 23.61 -22.39 -15.74
C VAL A 201 23.87 -22.96 -17.14
N THR A 202 24.54 -24.11 -17.22
CA THR A 202 24.66 -24.87 -18.47
C THR A 202 23.56 -25.92 -18.56
N VAL A 203 23.01 -26.10 -19.75
CA VAL A 203 22.11 -27.22 -20.07
C VAL A 203 22.67 -27.93 -21.29
N PRO A 204 23.06 -29.20 -21.18
CA PRO A 204 23.03 -30.04 -19.99
C PRO A 204 24.06 -29.64 -18.94
N LEU A 205 23.79 -30.05 -17.68
CA LEU A 205 24.68 -29.88 -16.57
C LEU A 205 25.52 -31.16 -16.35
N PRO A 206 26.85 -31.09 -16.20
CA PRO A 206 27.64 -32.27 -15.91
C PRO A 206 27.37 -32.81 -14.51
N ASN A 207 27.11 -34.08 -14.40
CA ASN A 207 26.95 -34.79 -13.15
C ASN A 207 28.26 -35.55 -12.89
N THR A 208 29.14 -34.93 -12.11
CA THR A 208 30.47 -35.51 -11.86
C THR A 208 30.44 -36.74 -10.97
N LYS A 209 29.40 -36.89 -10.14
CA LYS A 209 29.27 -38.05 -9.24
C LYS A 209 28.91 -39.32 -9.96
N ASP A 210 27.97 -39.21 -10.93
CA ASP A 210 27.45 -40.38 -11.65
C ASP A 210 28.04 -40.50 -13.07
N HIS A 211 28.98 -39.60 -13.43
CA HIS A 211 29.65 -39.54 -14.73
C HIS A 211 28.70 -39.44 -15.93
N ASP A 212 27.58 -38.73 -15.76
CA ASP A 212 26.58 -38.53 -16.79
C ASP A 212 26.18 -37.03 -16.98
N TRP A 213 25.13 -36.75 -17.71
CA TRP A 213 24.62 -35.41 -17.98
C TRP A 213 23.19 -35.25 -17.50
N ILE A 214 22.89 -34.11 -16.84
CA ILE A 214 21.56 -33.73 -16.43
C ILE A 214 20.98 -32.80 -17.49
N TYR A 215 19.91 -33.26 -18.16
CA TYR A 215 19.21 -32.51 -19.23
C TYR A 215 18.00 -31.74 -18.68
N LYS A 216 17.41 -32.20 -17.59
CA LYS A 216 16.30 -31.55 -16.88
C LYS A 216 16.81 -31.12 -15.52
N LEU A 217 17.11 -29.81 -15.42
CA LEU A 217 17.73 -29.24 -14.22
C LEU A 217 16.66 -28.80 -13.23
N ASN A 218 16.92 -29.03 -11.93
CA ASN A 218 16.13 -28.51 -10.83
C ASN A 218 16.98 -27.54 -10.03
N ILE A 219 16.47 -26.33 -9.78
CA ILE A 219 17.17 -25.24 -9.12
C ILE A 219 16.30 -24.72 -7.97
N TYR A 220 16.91 -24.45 -6.82
CA TYR A 220 16.23 -24.12 -5.56
C TYR A 220 16.66 -22.76 -4.99
N PRO A 221 16.36 -21.65 -5.67
CA PRO A 221 16.67 -20.33 -5.15
C PRO A 221 15.78 -19.97 -3.95
N LYS A 222 16.36 -19.29 -2.96
CA LYS A 222 15.67 -18.91 -1.72
C LYS A 222 15.67 -17.40 -1.55
N ASN A 223 14.58 -16.87 -1.00
CA ASN A 223 14.48 -15.46 -0.61
C ASN A 223 14.17 -15.34 0.88
N ASP A 224 14.73 -14.32 1.50
CA ASP A 224 14.15 -13.82 2.74
C ASP A 224 12.94 -12.96 2.37
N VAL A 225 11.86 -13.13 3.13
CA VAL A 225 10.62 -12.40 2.91
C VAL A 225 10.11 -11.77 4.19
N SER A 226 9.29 -10.73 4.06
CA SER A 226 8.57 -10.05 5.13
C SER A 226 7.08 -10.01 4.81
N THR A 227 6.24 -10.03 5.83
CA THR A 227 4.81 -9.77 5.71
C THR A 227 4.48 -8.28 5.63
N ASN A 228 5.47 -7.41 5.68
CA ASN A 228 5.29 -5.98 5.49
C ASN A 228 4.80 -5.68 4.07
N ARG A 229 3.77 -4.84 3.96
CA ARG A 229 3.14 -4.48 2.70
C ARG A 229 2.96 -2.98 2.58
N VAL A 230 2.71 -2.53 1.35
CA VAL A 230 2.25 -1.17 1.11
C VAL A 230 0.86 -1.04 1.69
N THR A 231 0.68 -0.13 2.64
CA THR A 231 -0.63 0.19 3.20
C THR A 231 -0.85 1.70 3.19
N LYS A 232 -2.10 2.09 3.00
CA LYS A 232 -2.60 3.43 3.26
C LYS A 232 -3.87 3.28 4.07
N LYS A 233 -3.97 3.98 5.20
CA LYS A 233 -5.14 3.90 6.07
C LYS A 233 -5.57 5.28 6.51
N ALA A 234 -6.86 5.56 6.35
CA ALA A 234 -7.49 6.70 6.96
C ALA A 234 -7.38 6.59 8.49
N GLN A 235 -7.00 7.67 9.16
CA GLN A 235 -7.04 7.71 10.63
C GLN A 235 -8.46 7.46 11.13
N ALA A 236 -8.62 6.97 12.36
CA ALA A 236 -9.91 6.51 12.88
C ALA A 236 -11.02 7.56 12.77
N ALA A 237 -10.67 8.85 12.86
CA ALA A 237 -11.58 9.97 12.68
C ALA A 237 -10.81 11.20 12.17
N PRO A 238 -11.49 12.16 11.52
CA PRO A 238 -10.96 13.49 11.23
C PRO A 238 -10.72 14.27 12.54
N ASN A 239 -10.01 15.42 12.45
CA ASN A 239 -9.80 16.30 13.61
C ASN A 239 -11.13 16.83 14.20
N GLN A 240 -12.17 16.93 13.39
CA GLN A 240 -13.55 17.25 13.79
C GLN A 240 -14.55 16.48 12.91
N PRO A 241 -15.69 16.04 13.46
CA PRO A 241 -16.61 15.14 12.76
C PRO A 241 -17.56 15.85 11.77
N PHE A 242 -17.33 17.08 11.43
CA PHE A 242 -18.14 17.87 10.47
C PHE A 242 -17.25 18.68 9.53
N ILE A 243 -17.72 18.96 8.32
CA ILE A 243 -16.99 19.78 7.35
C ILE A 243 -17.17 21.25 7.71
N ASP A 244 -16.06 21.95 7.99
CA ASP A 244 -16.02 23.37 8.29
C ASP A 244 -14.96 24.08 7.42
N GLY A 245 -15.26 24.22 6.15
CA GLY A 245 -14.37 24.85 5.18
C GLY A 245 -12.99 24.18 5.15
N ALA A 246 -11.93 24.98 5.34
CA ALA A 246 -10.55 24.50 5.32
C ALA A 246 -10.06 23.90 6.66
N LYS A 247 -10.91 23.75 7.68
CA LYS A 247 -10.50 23.34 9.02
C LYS A 247 -10.60 21.85 9.27
N THR A 248 -11.41 21.13 8.50
CA THR A 248 -11.62 19.70 8.68
C THR A 248 -10.52 18.94 8.00
N THR A 249 -9.65 18.29 8.78
CA THR A 249 -8.52 17.54 8.25
C THR A 249 -8.63 16.05 8.53
N MET A 250 -8.19 15.25 7.55
CA MET A 250 -8.08 13.79 7.64
C MET A 250 -6.63 13.38 7.43
N GLY A 251 -6.10 12.58 8.35
CA GLY A 251 -4.79 11.96 8.23
C GLY A 251 -4.88 10.61 7.50
N TRP A 252 -3.88 10.33 6.67
CA TRP A 252 -3.73 9.09 5.93
C TRP A 252 -2.38 8.48 6.28
N ASP A 253 -2.39 7.42 7.07
CA ASP A 253 -1.19 6.73 7.51
C ASP A 253 -0.71 5.77 6.43
N ILE A 254 0.53 5.96 6.01
CA ILE A 254 1.18 5.25 4.91
C ILE A 254 2.29 4.37 5.48
N SER A 255 2.40 3.14 4.98
CA SER A 255 3.51 2.24 5.29
C SER A 255 4.00 1.58 4.01
N ILE A 256 5.30 1.66 3.75
CA ILE A 256 5.96 1.14 2.56
C ILE A 256 7.08 0.19 2.99
N PRO A 257 7.05 -1.09 2.59
CA PRO A 257 8.11 -2.03 2.91
C PRO A 257 9.41 -1.63 2.19
N LEU A 258 10.52 -1.70 2.91
CA LEU A 258 11.86 -1.57 2.36
C LEU A 258 12.28 -2.94 1.82
N THR A 259 12.08 -3.13 0.52
CA THR A 259 12.32 -4.39 -0.19
C THR A 259 13.81 -4.64 -0.42
N ALA A 260 14.16 -5.78 -1.01
CA ALA A 260 15.55 -6.11 -1.33
C ALA A 260 16.22 -5.04 -2.21
N LEU A 261 17.50 -4.80 -1.97
CA LEU A 261 18.33 -4.00 -2.89
C LEU A 261 18.45 -4.72 -4.24
N LYS A 262 18.64 -3.96 -5.31
CA LYS A 262 18.97 -4.53 -6.62
C LYS A 262 20.25 -5.37 -6.55
N PRO A 263 20.35 -6.43 -7.34
CA PRO A 263 21.56 -7.23 -7.40
C PRO A 263 22.80 -6.39 -7.72
N GLY A 264 23.83 -6.51 -6.89
CA GLY A 264 25.09 -5.75 -7.03
C GLY A 264 25.06 -4.36 -6.42
N GLU A 265 23.92 -3.84 -6.00
CA GLU A 265 23.83 -2.56 -5.31
C GLU A 265 24.03 -2.72 -3.78
N THR A 266 24.66 -1.74 -3.19
CA THR A 266 24.96 -1.69 -1.75
C THR A 266 24.05 -0.72 -0.99
N LYS A 267 23.26 0.08 -1.71
CA LYS A 267 22.33 1.08 -1.15
C LYS A 267 21.16 1.34 -2.09
N TYR A 268 20.05 1.80 -1.52
CA TYR A 268 18.94 2.30 -2.33
C TYR A 268 19.32 3.52 -3.16
N SER A 269 18.85 3.57 -4.38
CA SER A 269 18.90 4.75 -5.26
C SER A 269 17.57 5.51 -5.25
N ASN A 270 16.47 4.83 -4.96
CA ASN A 270 15.13 5.41 -4.87
C ASN A 270 14.28 4.71 -3.81
N VAL A 271 13.67 5.51 -2.93
CA VAL A 271 12.58 5.12 -2.04
C VAL A 271 11.60 6.27 -2.06
N SER A 272 10.46 6.08 -2.71
CA SER A 272 9.48 7.15 -2.92
C SER A 272 8.05 6.63 -2.96
N PHE A 273 7.11 7.56 -2.81
CA PHE A 273 5.70 7.35 -3.12
C PHE A 273 5.09 8.60 -3.72
N THR A 274 4.02 8.41 -4.50
CA THR A 274 3.14 9.47 -4.97
C THR A 274 1.75 9.29 -4.38
N ASP A 275 1.09 10.41 -4.06
CA ASP A 275 -0.25 10.46 -3.48
C ASP A 275 -1.11 11.40 -4.33
N PRO A 276 -1.98 10.86 -5.21
CA PRO A 276 -2.92 11.66 -5.98
C PRO A 276 -4.08 12.11 -5.10
N ILE A 277 -4.42 13.39 -5.18
CA ILE A 277 -5.44 14.04 -4.38
C ILE A 277 -6.73 14.21 -5.20
N ASN A 278 -7.81 13.59 -4.76
CA ASN A 278 -9.13 13.84 -5.36
C ASN A 278 -9.63 15.23 -4.97
N THR A 279 -9.38 16.22 -5.84
CA THR A 279 -9.66 17.64 -5.57
C THR A 279 -11.14 18.00 -5.53
N ASP A 280 -12.03 17.08 -5.89
CA ASP A 280 -13.48 17.27 -5.69
C ASP A 280 -13.88 17.11 -4.21
N PHE A 281 -13.08 16.43 -3.43
CA PHE A 281 -13.36 16.14 -2.02
C PHE A 281 -12.27 16.59 -1.06
N LEU A 282 -11.02 16.68 -1.53
CA LEU A 282 -9.85 16.91 -0.71
C LEU A 282 -8.98 18.05 -1.24
N ASN A 283 -8.37 18.80 -0.34
CA ASN A 283 -7.19 19.60 -0.64
C ASN A 283 -5.98 19.01 0.10
N TYR A 284 -4.80 19.06 -0.51
CA TYR A 284 -3.55 18.75 0.17
C TYR A 284 -3.31 19.73 1.33
N SER A 285 -2.76 19.24 2.43
CA SER A 285 -2.38 20.07 3.57
C SER A 285 -0.89 19.90 3.90
N SER A 286 -0.44 18.70 4.27
CA SER A 286 0.96 18.48 4.67
C SER A 286 1.35 17.00 4.65
N VAL A 287 2.66 16.76 4.78
CA VAL A 287 3.24 15.45 5.13
C VAL A 287 3.89 15.59 6.50
N LYS A 288 3.69 14.60 7.36
CA LYS A 288 4.26 14.56 8.72
C LYS A 288 4.62 13.13 9.13
N ASP A 289 5.27 13.00 10.28
CA ASP A 289 5.59 11.73 10.93
C ASP A 289 6.38 10.77 10.02
N VAL A 290 7.27 11.33 9.17
CA VAL A 290 8.14 10.53 8.30
C VAL A 290 9.21 9.84 9.13
N LYS A 291 9.22 8.49 9.12
CA LYS A 291 10.10 7.67 9.94
C LYS A 291 10.40 6.32 9.31
N LEU A 292 11.49 5.70 9.75
CA LEU A 292 11.88 4.35 9.37
C LEU A 292 11.71 3.42 10.57
N THR A 293 11.31 2.16 10.32
CA THR A 293 11.27 1.11 11.33
C THR A 293 12.15 -0.07 10.90
N ASP A 294 12.47 -0.95 11.85
CA ASP A 294 13.07 -2.25 11.55
C ASP A 294 12.04 -3.23 10.96
N LYS A 295 12.50 -4.43 10.63
CA LYS A 295 11.68 -5.50 10.03
C LYS A 295 10.46 -5.91 10.89
N ASP A 296 10.57 -5.78 12.21
CA ASP A 296 9.52 -6.15 13.15
C ASP A 296 8.56 -4.98 13.44
N GLY A 297 8.79 -3.82 12.79
CA GLY A 297 8.00 -2.59 12.97
C GLY A 297 8.35 -1.81 14.24
N ASN A 298 9.41 -2.22 14.93
CA ASN A 298 9.93 -1.58 16.13
C ASN A 298 10.99 -0.52 15.79
N ASN A 299 11.57 0.10 16.82
CA ASN A 299 12.68 1.07 16.68
C ASN A 299 12.40 2.14 15.62
N ALA A 300 11.22 2.77 15.73
CA ALA A 300 10.83 3.86 14.86
C ALA A 300 11.82 5.03 14.98
N GLU A 301 12.47 5.38 13.89
CA GLU A 301 13.46 6.44 13.80
C GLU A 301 12.88 7.58 12.96
N PRO A 302 12.52 8.73 13.57
CA PRO A 302 12.07 9.90 12.82
C PRO A 302 13.14 10.37 11.83
N LEU A 303 12.71 10.80 10.65
CA LEU A 303 13.60 11.42 9.68
C LEU A 303 13.49 12.94 9.75
N ASP A 304 14.65 13.59 9.78
CA ASP A 304 14.76 15.02 9.61
C ASP A 304 14.30 15.44 8.21
N THR A 305 13.76 16.66 8.07
CA THR A 305 13.27 17.20 6.78
C THR A 305 14.36 17.33 5.72
N SER A 306 15.64 17.30 6.10
CA SER A 306 16.78 17.23 5.18
C SER A 306 17.00 15.83 4.56
N MET A 307 16.33 14.81 5.09
CA MET A 307 16.48 13.41 4.67
C MET A 307 15.42 12.94 3.66
N TYR A 308 14.43 13.77 3.39
CA TYR A 308 13.40 13.53 2.37
C TYR A 308 12.96 14.85 1.75
N GLU A 309 12.42 14.77 0.54
CA GLU A 309 11.77 15.90 -0.13
C GLU A 309 10.28 15.61 -0.33
N VAL A 310 9.47 16.65 -0.25
CA VAL A 310 8.06 16.63 -0.63
C VAL A 310 7.88 17.61 -1.78
N LYS A 311 7.48 17.09 -2.94
CA LYS A 311 7.12 17.90 -4.11
C LYS A 311 5.65 17.78 -4.40
N ALA A 312 5.00 18.89 -4.70
CA ALA A 312 3.60 18.98 -5.02
C ALA A 312 3.41 19.48 -6.45
N TYR A 313 2.39 18.99 -7.13
CA TYR A 313 2.17 19.28 -8.55
C TYR A 313 0.71 19.64 -8.82
N SER A 314 0.50 20.61 -9.75
CA SER A 314 -0.83 21.14 -10.08
C SER A 314 -1.45 20.52 -11.32
N ASP A 315 -0.74 19.69 -12.04
CA ASP A 315 -1.24 19.00 -13.24
C ASP A 315 -0.60 17.61 -13.42
N THR A 316 -1.04 16.90 -14.46
CA THR A 316 -0.59 15.54 -14.80
C THR A 316 0.08 15.46 -16.17
N ASN A 317 0.66 16.56 -16.65
CA ASN A 317 1.39 16.60 -17.91
C ASN A 317 2.65 15.71 -17.85
N GLU A 318 3.26 15.40 -19.01
CA GLU A 318 4.54 14.66 -19.06
C GLU A 318 5.64 15.36 -18.24
N THR A 319 5.63 16.70 -18.23
CA THR A 319 6.46 17.51 -17.33
C THR A 319 5.51 18.30 -16.42
N PRO A 320 5.18 17.76 -15.25
CA PRO A 320 4.17 18.37 -14.39
C PRO A 320 4.69 19.66 -13.75
N THR A 321 3.77 20.61 -13.57
CA THR A 321 4.07 21.90 -12.96
C THR A 321 4.18 21.77 -11.44
N GLU A 322 5.37 22.02 -10.89
CA GLU A 322 5.63 22.00 -9.45
C GLU A 322 5.01 23.22 -8.76
N VAL A 323 4.30 22.98 -7.66
CA VAL A 323 3.80 24.02 -6.74
C VAL A 323 4.87 24.27 -5.68
N THR A 324 5.70 25.27 -5.89
CA THR A 324 6.89 25.53 -5.06
C THR A 324 6.57 26.22 -3.73
N ASP A 325 5.44 26.93 -3.61
CA ASP A 325 4.98 27.60 -2.40
C ASP A 325 3.78 26.87 -1.81
N LEU A 326 3.99 26.13 -0.74
CA LEU A 326 2.97 25.37 0.00
C LEU A 326 2.52 26.09 1.28
N SER A 327 2.86 27.38 1.46
CA SER A 327 2.58 28.12 2.70
C SER A 327 1.17 28.70 2.76
N THR A 328 0.49 28.84 1.61
CA THR A 328 -0.84 29.47 1.52
C THR A 328 -1.94 28.48 1.16
N ALA A 329 -3.12 28.66 1.77
CA ALA A 329 -4.29 27.81 1.49
C ALA A 329 -4.67 27.80 0.01
N ASP A 330 -4.51 28.91 -0.71
CA ASP A 330 -4.88 28.99 -2.13
C ASP A 330 -3.92 28.17 -3.00
N LYS A 331 -2.64 28.09 -2.66
CA LYS A 331 -1.70 27.22 -3.35
C LYS A 331 -1.95 25.74 -3.04
N LEU A 332 -2.25 25.40 -1.79
CA LEU A 332 -2.58 24.03 -1.39
C LEU A 332 -3.80 23.48 -2.16
N LYS A 333 -4.79 24.29 -2.48
CA LYS A 333 -5.97 23.92 -3.30
C LYS A 333 -5.61 23.56 -4.74
N THR A 334 -4.48 24.03 -5.27
CA THR A 334 -4.05 23.73 -6.64
C THR A 334 -3.33 22.40 -6.76
N VAL A 335 -2.95 21.77 -5.65
CA VAL A 335 -2.20 20.51 -5.62
C VAL A 335 -3.10 19.36 -6.04
N LYS A 336 -2.73 18.67 -7.12
CA LYS A 336 -3.40 17.47 -7.61
C LYS A 336 -2.74 16.20 -7.16
N TRP A 337 -1.43 16.23 -6.91
CA TRP A 337 -0.70 15.09 -6.36
C TRP A 337 0.61 15.54 -5.74
N ILE A 338 1.14 14.72 -4.86
CA ILE A 338 2.44 14.92 -4.24
C ILE A 338 3.36 13.73 -4.51
N ARG A 339 4.67 13.99 -4.42
CA ARG A 339 5.70 12.96 -4.35
C ARG A 339 6.53 13.18 -3.10
N VAL A 340 6.70 12.11 -2.33
CA VAL A 340 7.62 12.05 -1.20
C VAL A 340 8.75 11.11 -1.57
N LYS A 341 10.00 11.55 -1.44
CA LYS A 341 11.19 10.80 -1.82
C LYS A 341 12.28 10.95 -0.76
N LEU A 342 12.89 9.82 -0.37
CA LEU A 342 14.07 9.85 0.48
C LEU A 342 15.28 10.36 -0.31
N ILE A 343 16.10 11.20 0.32
CA ILE A 343 17.31 11.80 -0.27
C ILE A 343 18.50 11.67 0.69
N GLY A 344 19.69 11.73 0.15
CA GLY A 344 20.93 11.81 0.94
C GLY A 344 21.03 10.75 2.05
N GLU A 345 21.13 11.21 3.29
CA GLU A 345 21.24 10.34 4.46
C GLU A 345 19.96 9.51 4.70
N GLY A 346 18.78 9.98 4.26
CA GLY A 346 17.54 9.21 4.34
C GLY A 346 17.61 7.89 3.58
N LEU A 347 18.21 7.87 2.39
CA LEU A 347 18.47 6.63 1.63
C LEU A 347 19.48 5.72 2.34
N THR A 348 20.51 6.29 2.95
CA THR A 348 21.51 5.53 3.72
C THR A 348 20.86 4.84 4.92
N LYS A 349 20.03 5.55 5.68
CA LYS A 349 19.29 5.00 6.81
C LYS A 349 18.26 3.94 6.38
N ALA A 350 17.54 4.16 5.28
CA ALA A 350 16.63 3.17 4.72
C ALA A 350 17.37 1.89 4.31
N THR A 351 18.56 2.02 3.72
CA THR A 351 19.42 0.90 3.34
C THR A 351 19.82 0.05 4.55
N ALA A 352 20.12 0.68 5.68
CA ALA A 352 20.45 -0.04 6.92
C ALA A 352 19.22 -0.78 7.52
N LYS A 353 18.01 -0.47 7.04
CA LYS A 353 16.73 -1.03 7.52
C LYS A 353 15.98 -1.84 6.45
N VAL A 354 16.71 -2.46 5.51
CA VAL A 354 16.10 -3.40 4.54
C VAL A 354 15.25 -4.44 5.29
N GLY A 355 14.03 -4.68 4.79
CA GLY A 355 13.02 -5.52 5.44
C GLY A 355 12.13 -4.78 6.42
N GLY A 356 12.48 -3.55 6.83
CA GLY A 356 11.67 -2.64 7.63
C GLY A 356 10.66 -1.87 6.79
N LYS A 357 10.29 -0.66 7.25
CA LYS A 357 9.28 0.19 6.60
C LYS A 357 9.67 1.66 6.61
N LEU A 358 9.31 2.35 5.55
CA LEU A 358 9.08 3.79 5.57
C LEU A 358 7.63 4.04 5.99
N ILE A 359 7.43 4.91 6.99
CA ILE A 359 6.11 5.34 7.47
C ILE A 359 6.00 6.84 7.26
N ALA A 360 4.84 7.31 6.85
CA ALA A 360 4.51 8.72 6.72
C ALA A 360 3.01 8.94 6.95
N THR A 361 2.60 10.15 7.32
CA THR A 361 1.20 10.57 7.34
C THR A 361 1.02 11.72 6.36
N VAL A 362 0.16 11.52 5.36
CA VAL A 362 -0.33 12.60 4.51
C VAL A 362 -1.58 13.17 5.15
N VAL A 363 -1.66 14.49 5.27
CA VAL A 363 -2.81 15.20 5.80
C VAL A 363 -3.51 15.93 4.66
N THR A 364 -4.81 15.75 4.58
CA THR A 364 -5.68 16.45 3.62
C THR A 364 -6.78 17.21 4.34
N THR A 365 -7.26 18.29 3.73
CA THR A 365 -8.46 18.99 4.16
C THR A 365 -9.66 18.43 3.42
N VAL A 366 -10.70 18.04 4.14
CA VAL A 366 -11.96 17.56 3.55
C VAL A 366 -12.83 18.74 3.22
N ILE A 367 -13.23 18.90 1.96
CA ILE A 367 -13.97 20.06 1.45
C ILE A 367 -15.38 19.73 0.96
N ALA A 368 -15.66 18.46 0.70
CA ALA A 368 -16.98 18.02 0.26
C ALA A 368 -17.32 16.62 0.81
N PRO A 369 -18.61 16.31 1.03
CA PRO A 369 -19.05 14.98 1.46
C PRO A 369 -19.00 13.97 0.31
N GLY A 370 -18.86 12.70 0.68
CA GLY A 370 -18.85 11.56 -0.24
C GLY A 370 -18.14 10.36 0.34
N GLN A 371 -18.05 9.30 -0.45
CA GLN A 371 -17.16 8.18 -0.21
C GLN A 371 -15.80 8.54 -0.83
N ILE A 372 -14.87 8.96 -0.01
CA ILE A 372 -13.61 9.57 -0.43
C ILE A 372 -12.52 8.52 -0.40
N LYS A 373 -12.25 7.94 -1.56
CA LYS A 373 -11.16 6.98 -1.76
C LYS A 373 -9.85 7.73 -1.96
N ASN A 374 -8.80 7.27 -1.28
CA ASN A 374 -7.44 7.78 -1.44
C ASN A 374 -6.45 6.62 -1.50
N PHE A 375 -5.46 6.69 -2.41
CA PHE A 375 -4.49 5.63 -2.66
C PHE A 375 -3.08 6.21 -2.85
N ILE A 376 -2.08 5.34 -2.91
CA ILE A 376 -0.68 5.71 -3.21
C ILE A 376 -0.10 4.78 -4.27
N ASN A 377 0.89 5.29 -5.01
CA ASN A 377 1.82 4.48 -5.78
C ASN A 377 3.19 4.56 -5.12
N THR A 378 3.98 3.51 -5.21
CA THR A 378 5.30 3.45 -4.56
C THR A 378 6.37 2.99 -5.52
N ASP A 379 7.59 3.43 -5.29
CA ASP A 379 8.78 2.94 -5.99
C ASP A 379 9.92 2.76 -4.98
N VAL A 380 10.33 1.51 -4.79
CA VAL A 380 11.52 1.14 -4.02
C VAL A 380 12.49 0.45 -4.98
N ASP A 381 13.42 1.22 -5.52
CA ASP A 381 14.42 0.77 -6.50
C ASP A 381 13.83 0.00 -7.71
N GLY A 382 12.67 0.44 -8.21
CA GLY A 382 11.99 -0.17 -9.35
C GLY A 382 11.02 -1.28 -8.99
N ILE A 383 10.90 -1.66 -7.71
CA ILE A 383 9.78 -2.46 -7.23
C ILE A 383 8.64 -1.51 -6.96
N THR A 384 7.65 -1.51 -7.85
CA THR A 384 6.60 -0.49 -7.88
C THR A 384 5.24 -1.05 -7.51
N THR A 385 4.40 -0.17 -6.93
CA THR A 385 2.94 -0.36 -6.95
C THR A 385 2.35 0.78 -7.77
N GLY A 386 1.33 0.50 -8.56
CA GLY A 386 0.73 1.49 -9.45
C GLY A 386 1.71 2.05 -10.46
N GLU A 387 1.65 3.36 -10.68
CA GLU A 387 2.52 4.09 -11.61
C GLU A 387 3.95 4.32 -11.07
N GLY A 388 4.21 3.86 -9.83
CA GLY A 388 5.52 4.04 -9.20
C GLY A 388 5.86 5.52 -8.97
N ASP A 389 7.02 5.94 -9.43
CA ASP A 389 7.54 7.32 -9.31
C ASP A 389 7.12 8.24 -10.48
N LYS A 390 6.29 7.74 -11.40
CA LYS A 390 5.76 8.52 -12.54
C LYS A 390 4.60 9.41 -12.09
N THR A 391 4.19 10.30 -13.01
CA THR A 391 2.96 11.09 -12.85
C THR A 391 1.76 10.17 -12.65
N PRO A 392 1.06 10.24 -11.51
CA PRO A 392 -0.03 9.34 -11.23
C PRO A 392 -1.32 9.74 -11.95
N CYS A 393 -2.23 8.78 -12.13
CA CYS A 393 -3.62 9.12 -12.38
C CYS A 393 -4.17 9.88 -11.17
N VAL A 394 -4.82 11.02 -11.40
CA VAL A 394 -5.50 11.81 -10.35
C VAL A 394 -7.00 11.54 -10.44
N PRO A 395 -7.62 10.95 -9.40
CA PRO A 395 -9.03 10.62 -9.42
C PRO A 395 -9.90 11.89 -9.34
N THR A 396 -11.04 11.85 -10.00
CA THR A 396 -12.13 12.82 -9.85
C THR A 396 -13.42 12.08 -9.53
N LYS A 397 -14.48 12.81 -9.17
CA LYS A 397 -15.80 12.24 -8.91
C LYS A 397 -16.34 11.46 -10.13
N ASP A 398 -16.09 11.98 -11.34
CA ASP A 398 -16.62 11.44 -12.59
C ASP A 398 -15.64 10.50 -13.31
N GLN A 399 -14.36 10.52 -12.93
CA GLN A 399 -13.30 9.68 -13.50
C GLN A 399 -12.47 9.08 -12.37
N PRO A 400 -12.94 7.97 -11.78
CA PRO A 400 -12.13 7.24 -10.82
C PRO A 400 -10.92 6.63 -11.55
N CYS A 401 -9.73 6.77 -10.97
CA CYS A 401 -8.57 6.05 -11.45
C CYS A 401 -8.78 4.55 -11.26
N GLU A 402 -8.39 3.76 -12.27
CA GLU A 402 -8.23 2.33 -12.05
C GLU A 402 -7.14 2.15 -11.00
N THR A 403 -7.49 1.52 -9.90
CA THR A 403 -6.48 1.12 -8.92
C THR A 403 -5.57 0.10 -9.59
N PRO A 404 -4.25 0.31 -9.51
CA PRO A 404 -3.30 -0.58 -10.15
C PRO A 404 -3.60 -2.03 -9.76
N GLY A 405 -3.76 -2.89 -10.77
CA GLY A 405 -4.30 -4.25 -10.68
C GLY A 405 -3.52 -5.24 -9.81
N ASN A 406 -3.28 -4.88 -8.55
CA ASN A 406 -2.83 -5.81 -7.53
C ASN A 406 -4.05 -6.27 -6.72
N PRO A 407 -4.38 -7.56 -6.68
CA PRO A 407 -5.54 -8.09 -5.95
C PRO A 407 -5.46 -7.88 -4.42
N THR A 408 -4.43 -7.24 -3.94
CA THR A 408 -4.19 -6.95 -2.51
C THR A 408 -3.89 -5.47 -2.30
N HIS A 409 -4.78 -4.58 -2.80
CA HIS A 409 -4.65 -3.13 -2.59
C HIS A 409 -4.80 -2.75 -1.12
N GLU A 410 -3.73 -2.93 -0.38
CA GLU A 410 -3.60 -2.34 0.94
C GLU A 410 -3.10 -0.87 0.87
N GLY A 411 -2.67 -0.42 -0.32
CA GLY A 411 -2.22 0.95 -0.60
C GLY A 411 -3.35 1.97 -0.84
N GLU A 412 -4.59 1.65 -0.47
CA GLU A 412 -5.75 2.52 -0.56
C GLU A 412 -6.65 2.41 0.66
N ASP A 413 -7.39 3.46 0.95
CA ASP A 413 -8.43 3.45 1.97
C ASP A 413 -9.53 4.47 1.64
N THR A 414 -10.66 4.38 2.33
CA THR A 414 -11.82 5.23 2.10
C THR A 414 -12.27 5.87 3.41
N THR A 415 -12.55 7.18 3.38
CA THR A 415 -13.25 7.89 4.45
C THR A 415 -14.60 8.37 3.94
N ASN A 416 -15.60 8.36 4.80
CA ASN A 416 -16.98 8.60 4.41
C ASN A 416 -17.56 9.81 5.14
N PHE A 417 -18.10 10.75 4.37
CA PHE A 417 -18.85 11.90 4.87
C PHE A 417 -20.19 11.95 4.16
N ALA A 418 -21.23 12.37 4.89
CA ALA A 418 -22.57 12.49 4.34
C ALA A 418 -23.23 13.81 4.76
N THR A 419 -24.13 14.32 3.94
CA THR A 419 -24.89 15.56 4.21
C THR A 419 -26.19 15.25 4.92
N LEU A 420 -26.36 15.81 6.12
CA LEU A 420 -27.63 15.88 6.81
C LEU A 420 -28.45 17.05 6.26
N ASN A 421 -29.59 16.75 5.71
CA ASN A 421 -30.56 17.73 5.23
C ASN A 421 -31.71 17.88 6.22
N ILE A 422 -32.21 19.09 6.42
CA ILE A 422 -33.41 19.41 7.20
C ILE A 422 -34.44 20.05 6.29
N ASP A 423 -35.64 19.51 6.30
CA ASP A 423 -36.84 20.06 5.71
C ASP A 423 -37.76 20.57 6.82
N LYS A 424 -37.80 21.89 7.02
CA LYS A 424 -38.61 22.52 8.05
C LYS A 424 -39.95 22.98 7.49
N ILE A 425 -41.03 22.42 8.06
CA ILE A 425 -42.38 22.60 7.57
C ILE A 425 -43.30 23.06 8.72
N GLY A 426 -44.19 24.04 8.45
CA GLY A 426 -45.24 24.44 9.38
C GLY A 426 -46.50 23.63 9.17
N LEU A 427 -47.05 23.08 10.23
CA LEU A 427 -48.37 22.48 10.18
C LEU A 427 -49.44 23.60 10.26
N SER A 428 -50.40 23.61 9.36
CA SER A 428 -51.59 24.43 9.45
C SER A 428 -52.59 23.76 10.43
N ASP A 429 -53.32 24.55 11.18
CA ASP A 429 -54.28 24.07 12.20
C ASP A 429 -55.16 22.91 11.69
N GLY A 430 -55.00 21.75 12.28
CA GLY A 430 -55.97 20.66 12.28
C GLY A 430 -55.92 19.60 11.21
N GLU A 431 -55.07 19.69 10.15
CA GLU A 431 -54.92 18.64 9.15
C GLU A 431 -53.47 18.44 8.69
N ASN A 432 -53.04 17.18 8.58
CA ASN A 432 -51.74 16.73 8.03
C ASN A 432 -51.66 17.00 6.51
N LYS A 433 -51.88 18.19 6.05
CA LYS A 433 -51.74 18.54 4.63
C LYS A 433 -50.61 19.55 4.44
N ASP A 434 -49.69 19.19 3.56
CA ASP A 434 -48.56 19.93 2.99
C ASP A 434 -48.34 21.33 3.59
N GLY A 435 -47.62 21.35 4.72
CA GLY A 435 -47.31 22.60 5.40
C GLY A 435 -46.35 23.45 4.59
N LYS A 436 -46.41 24.77 4.78
CA LYS A 436 -45.49 25.71 4.11
C LYS A 436 -44.06 25.56 4.66
N PRO A 437 -43.04 25.68 3.81
CA PRO A 437 -41.66 25.78 4.25
C PRO A 437 -41.45 26.90 5.27
N LEU A 438 -40.66 26.67 6.30
CA LEU A 438 -40.39 27.63 7.37
C LEU A 438 -38.95 28.09 7.38
N LYS A 439 -38.74 29.40 7.21
CA LYS A 439 -37.44 30.07 7.33
C LYS A 439 -37.10 30.37 8.79
N GLY A 440 -35.82 30.32 9.16
CA GLY A 440 -35.27 30.87 10.39
C GLY A 440 -35.23 29.88 11.56
N ALA A 441 -35.57 28.61 11.35
CA ALA A 441 -35.32 27.55 12.35
C ALA A 441 -33.82 27.31 12.48
N VAL A 442 -33.34 27.10 13.71
CA VAL A 442 -31.94 26.83 14.02
C VAL A 442 -31.83 25.51 14.75
N PHE A 443 -30.88 24.68 14.37
CA PHE A 443 -30.67 23.34 14.89
C PHE A 443 -29.27 23.15 15.45
N GLN A 444 -29.16 22.44 16.58
CA GLN A 444 -27.93 21.88 17.07
C GLN A 444 -27.85 20.40 16.71
N VAL A 445 -26.63 19.89 16.47
CA VAL A 445 -26.39 18.52 16.02
C VAL A 445 -25.74 17.70 17.11
N TYR A 446 -26.25 16.48 17.28
CA TYR A 446 -25.78 15.48 18.21
C TYR A 446 -25.37 14.22 17.45
N GLU A 447 -24.24 13.65 17.82
CA GLU A 447 -23.74 12.37 17.33
C GLU A 447 -24.13 11.26 18.30
N ALA A 448 -24.71 10.17 17.82
CA ALA A 448 -24.98 9.00 18.63
C ALA A 448 -23.69 8.34 19.10
N ALA A 449 -23.67 7.80 20.32
CA ALA A 449 -22.56 6.99 20.78
C ALA A 449 -22.47 5.69 19.98
N GLU A 450 -21.28 5.10 19.93
CA GLU A 450 -21.04 3.83 19.24
C GLU A 450 -22.04 2.74 19.68
N GLY A 451 -22.58 2.01 18.70
CA GLY A 451 -23.55 0.94 18.93
C GLY A 451 -25.00 1.40 19.24
N LYS A 452 -25.25 2.71 19.32
CA LYS A 452 -26.61 3.24 19.53
C LYS A 452 -27.39 3.29 18.21
N GLN A 453 -28.66 2.89 18.30
CA GLN A 453 -29.57 2.89 17.16
C GLN A 453 -30.42 4.14 17.15
N LEU A 454 -30.98 4.47 15.99
CA LEU A 454 -31.87 5.60 15.79
C LEU A 454 -33.02 5.62 16.82
N ASN A 455 -33.65 4.48 17.05
CA ASN A 455 -34.80 4.37 17.99
C ASN A 455 -34.42 4.62 19.44
N ASP A 456 -33.14 4.53 19.80
CA ASP A 456 -32.69 4.82 21.17
C ASP A 456 -32.73 6.31 21.50
N LEU A 457 -32.73 7.18 20.49
CA LEU A 457 -32.58 8.62 20.63
C LEU A 457 -33.77 9.41 20.07
N ASN A 458 -34.31 8.97 18.94
CA ASN A 458 -35.34 9.71 18.20
C ASN A 458 -36.58 10.00 19.05
N GLY A 459 -37.06 11.23 19.07
CA GLY A 459 -38.22 11.69 19.81
C GLY A 459 -37.98 12.00 21.29
N LYS A 460 -36.79 11.74 21.84
CA LYS A 460 -36.39 12.11 23.21
C LYS A 460 -35.97 13.57 23.28
N LYS A 461 -36.14 14.18 24.46
CA LYS A 461 -35.57 15.49 24.74
C LYS A 461 -34.07 15.38 25.03
N VAL A 462 -33.32 16.43 24.75
CA VAL A 462 -31.87 16.48 25.06
C VAL A 462 -31.63 16.21 26.56
N SER A 463 -32.52 16.70 27.43
CA SER A 463 -32.42 16.48 28.88
C SER A 463 -32.63 15.01 29.32
N GLU A 464 -33.22 14.17 28.47
CA GLU A 464 -33.44 12.75 28.70
C GLU A 464 -32.30 11.86 28.16
N VAL A 465 -31.37 12.45 27.43
CA VAL A 465 -30.25 11.76 26.79
C VAL A 465 -28.97 12.12 27.52
N ASN A 466 -28.26 11.12 28.03
CA ASN A 466 -26.95 11.31 28.64
C ASN A 466 -25.82 11.22 27.57
N THR A 467 -24.64 11.70 27.92
CA THR A 467 -23.45 11.71 27.04
C THR A 467 -22.97 10.31 26.62
N ALA A 468 -23.38 9.26 27.37
CA ALA A 468 -23.12 7.87 27.00
C ALA A 468 -24.02 7.37 25.86
N ASN A 469 -25.09 8.07 25.53
CA ASN A 469 -26.00 7.73 24.44
C ASN A 469 -25.82 8.63 23.22
N ALA A 470 -25.63 9.94 23.42
CA ALA A 470 -25.33 10.90 22.37
C ALA A 470 -24.57 12.09 22.95
N LYS A 471 -23.74 12.72 22.15
CA LYS A 471 -22.99 13.94 22.51
C LYS A 471 -23.24 15.03 21.47
N GLY A 472 -23.35 16.27 21.95
CA GLY A 472 -23.35 17.43 21.05
C GLY A 472 -21.99 17.56 20.34
N LEU A 473 -22.00 17.81 19.06
CA LEU A 473 -20.79 18.11 18.32
C LEU A 473 -20.25 19.49 18.73
N ILE A 474 -19.01 19.56 19.15
CA ILE A 474 -18.41 20.79 19.64
C ILE A 474 -17.60 21.46 18.53
N ASP A 475 -17.90 22.73 18.27
CA ASP A 475 -17.14 23.58 17.34
C ASP A 475 -15.88 24.19 17.99
N ASP A 476 -15.08 24.91 17.20
CA ASP A 476 -13.85 25.57 17.66
C ASP A 476 -14.07 26.58 18.79
N SER A 477 -15.30 27.05 18.99
CA SER A 477 -15.66 27.97 20.09
C SER A 477 -16.01 27.25 21.40
N GLY A 478 -15.98 25.92 21.40
CA GLY A 478 -16.35 25.07 22.54
C GLY A 478 -17.88 24.95 22.73
N LYS A 479 -18.66 25.33 21.74
CA LYS A 479 -20.13 25.24 21.75
C LYS A 479 -20.61 24.08 20.89
N VAL A 480 -21.82 23.60 21.18
CA VAL A 480 -22.46 22.59 20.33
C VAL A 480 -22.68 23.19 18.93
N ARG A 481 -22.24 22.47 17.91
CA ARG A 481 -22.36 22.84 16.50
C ARG A 481 -23.78 23.24 16.17
N THR A 482 -23.93 24.43 15.60
CA THR A 482 -25.20 24.98 15.17
C THR A 482 -25.22 25.07 13.66
N MET A 483 -26.21 24.44 13.02
CA MET A 483 -26.41 24.53 11.57
C MET A 483 -26.86 25.95 11.19
N ALA A 484 -26.61 26.33 9.94
CA ALA A 484 -27.18 27.56 9.39
C ALA A 484 -28.71 27.55 9.51
N ALA A 485 -29.31 28.69 9.80
CA ALA A 485 -30.75 28.79 9.88
C ALA A 485 -31.43 28.35 8.57
N THR A 486 -32.62 27.72 8.66
CA THR A 486 -33.36 27.31 7.47
C THR A 486 -33.65 28.50 6.56
N ASN A 487 -33.48 28.32 5.25
CA ASN A 487 -33.68 29.34 4.21
C ASN A 487 -35.18 29.49 3.86
N ASP A 488 -35.48 30.33 2.84
CA ASP A 488 -36.86 30.60 2.39
C ASP A 488 -37.60 29.34 1.88
N LYS A 489 -36.87 28.27 1.55
CA LYS A 489 -37.42 26.96 1.17
C LYS A 489 -37.52 25.99 2.34
N GLY A 490 -37.31 26.46 3.57
CA GLY A 490 -37.31 25.64 4.77
C GLY A 490 -36.12 24.65 4.88
N LYS A 491 -35.06 24.86 4.13
CA LYS A 491 -33.91 23.93 4.05
C LYS A 491 -32.72 24.42 4.87
N ALA A 492 -32.07 23.49 5.56
CA ALA A 492 -30.74 23.65 6.10
C ALA A 492 -29.95 22.35 5.85
N SER A 493 -28.64 22.44 5.72
CA SER A 493 -27.79 21.28 5.54
C SER A 493 -26.42 21.50 6.18
N ASP A 494 -25.81 20.41 6.62
CA ASP A 494 -24.41 20.36 7.07
C ASP A 494 -23.87 18.95 6.83
N SER A 495 -22.55 18.77 6.74
CA SER A 495 -21.95 17.49 6.36
C SER A 495 -21.09 16.92 7.48
N PHE A 496 -21.23 15.62 7.74
CA PHE A 496 -20.65 14.93 8.88
C PHE A 496 -19.90 13.67 8.47
N PHE A 497 -18.89 13.33 9.26
CA PHE A 497 -18.16 12.07 9.15
C PHE A 497 -19.05 10.91 9.56
N VAL A 498 -19.11 9.84 8.78
CA VAL A 498 -19.95 8.67 9.07
C VAL A 498 -19.15 7.37 9.23
N GLY A 499 -17.85 7.40 9.02
CA GLY A 499 -16.97 6.26 9.21
C GLY A 499 -15.92 6.09 8.12
N ASN A 500 -15.16 5.02 8.22
CA ASN A 500 -14.14 4.64 7.24
C ASN A 500 -14.50 3.28 6.60
N ASN A 501 -14.00 3.05 5.41
CA ASN A 501 -14.14 1.79 4.66
C ASN A 501 -15.59 1.33 4.53
N SER A 502 -15.92 0.15 5.03
CA SER A 502 -17.26 -0.42 5.00
C SER A 502 -18.25 0.26 5.97
N THR A 503 -17.76 1.09 6.89
CA THR A 503 -18.62 1.90 7.76
C THR A 503 -19.03 3.16 7.00
N THR A 504 -20.19 3.08 6.34
CA THR A 504 -20.70 4.14 5.46
C THR A 504 -21.84 4.93 6.08
N SER A 505 -22.26 4.60 7.31
CA SER A 505 -23.37 5.26 7.97
C SER A 505 -23.15 5.44 9.47
N HIS A 506 -23.74 6.52 10.01
CA HIS A 506 -23.73 6.82 11.44
C HIS A 506 -24.99 7.58 11.83
N VAL A 507 -25.47 7.39 13.08
CA VAL A 507 -26.70 8.05 13.55
C VAL A 507 -26.38 9.46 14.04
N TYR A 508 -27.01 10.45 13.39
CA TYR A 508 -26.99 11.84 13.79
C TYR A 508 -28.39 12.31 14.13
N CYS A 509 -28.47 13.23 15.09
CA CYS A 509 -29.73 13.83 15.52
C CYS A 509 -29.63 15.34 15.48
N ALA A 510 -30.70 16.01 15.06
CA ALA A 510 -30.86 17.45 15.14
C ALA A 510 -31.93 17.79 16.19
N VAL A 511 -31.70 18.84 16.97
CA VAL A 511 -32.68 19.42 17.88
C VAL A 511 -32.87 20.89 17.54
N GLU A 512 -34.11 21.33 17.49
CA GLU A 512 -34.41 22.74 17.28
C GLU A 512 -34.08 23.57 18.52
N THR A 513 -33.26 24.60 18.36
CA THR A 513 -32.90 25.54 19.45
C THR A 513 -33.58 26.90 19.29
N LYS A 514 -34.03 27.21 18.07
CA LYS A 514 -34.82 28.38 17.77
C LYS A 514 -35.88 28.01 16.75
N ALA A 515 -37.15 28.17 17.12
CA ALA A 515 -38.28 28.00 16.20
C ALA A 515 -38.42 29.19 15.26
N PRO A 516 -39.01 29.02 14.06
CA PRO A 516 -39.46 30.10 13.22
C PRO A 516 -40.48 30.98 13.91
N ASP A 517 -40.56 32.27 13.53
CA ASP A 517 -41.50 33.22 14.13
C ASP A 517 -42.95 32.76 13.98
N GLY A 518 -43.67 32.71 15.11
CA GLY A 518 -45.07 32.29 15.18
C GLY A 518 -45.30 30.79 15.27
N PHE A 519 -44.24 30.00 15.52
CA PHE A 519 -44.30 28.54 15.70
C PHE A 519 -43.76 28.11 17.07
N GLU A 520 -44.24 26.97 17.55
CA GLU A 520 -43.77 26.34 18.81
C GLU A 520 -42.37 25.71 18.58
N LEU A 521 -41.54 25.77 19.61
CA LEU A 521 -40.22 25.08 19.60
C LEU A 521 -40.41 23.58 19.71
N ASP A 522 -39.78 22.80 18.85
CA ASP A 522 -39.66 21.35 18.98
C ASP A 522 -38.31 20.99 19.64
N ASP A 523 -38.34 20.76 20.95
CA ASP A 523 -37.15 20.46 21.77
C ASP A 523 -36.73 18.98 21.77
N LYS A 524 -37.28 18.19 20.83
CA LYS A 524 -36.95 16.77 20.67
C LYS A 524 -35.85 16.52 19.66
N LEU A 525 -35.12 15.45 19.88
CA LEU A 525 -34.14 14.93 18.91
C LEU A 525 -34.88 14.28 17.74
N HIS A 526 -34.55 14.74 16.54
CA HIS A 526 -34.90 14.11 15.27
C HIS A 526 -33.66 13.44 14.71
N CYS A 527 -33.69 12.11 14.56
CA CYS A 527 -32.51 11.33 14.24
C CYS A 527 -32.64 10.68 12.87
N VAL A 528 -31.51 10.50 12.21
CA VAL A 528 -31.38 9.79 10.94
C VAL A 528 -30.11 8.94 10.95
N ASN A 529 -30.16 7.81 10.28
CA ASN A 529 -28.97 7.04 9.96
C ASN A 529 -28.33 7.66 8.72
N LEU A 530 -27.46 8.64 8.95
CA LEU A 530 -26.80 9.42 7.90
C LEU A 530 -25.85 8.53 7.13
N THR A 531 -26.04 8.38 5.82
CA THR A 531 -25.35 7.40 4.98
C THR A 531 -24.64 8.08 3.81
N ALA A 532 -23.34 7.81 3.65
CA ALA A 532 -22.56 8.32 2.53
C ALA A 532 -22.97 7.64 1.22
N GLY A 533 -23.12 8.44 0.16
CA GLY A 533 -23.54 7.96 -1.16
C GLY A 533 -25.01 7.61 -1.27
N ALA A 534 -25.81 7.83 -0.22
CA ALA A 534 -27.26 7.67 -0.29
C ALA A 534 -27.91 8.89 -0.97
N GLU A 535 -29.13 8.68 -1.51
CA GLU A 535 -29.95 9.76 -2.03
C GLU A 535 -30.27 10.78 -0.93
N ASP A 536 -30.38 12.07 -1.29
CA ASP A 536 -30.64 13.16 -0.37
C ASP A 536 -31.87 12.92 0.51
N SER A 537 -32.91 12.29 -0.04
CA SER A 537 -34.15 11.94 0.69
C SER A 537 -33.92 11.01 1.87
N ALA A 538 -32.95 10.09 1.78
CA ALA A 538 -32.60 9.16 2.86
C ALA A 538 -31.89 9.86 4.02
N ASN A 539 -31.17 10.94 3.72
CA ASN A 539 -30.40 11.75 4.66
C ASN A 539 -31.16 13.03 5.09
N THR A 540 -32.48 13.07 4.88
CA THR A 540 -33.32 14.25 5.16
C THR A 540 -34.22 14.03 6.37
N LEU A 541 -34.12 14.92 7.35
CA LEU A 541 -35.03 15.04 8.47
C LEU A 541 -36.18 15.99 8.12
N LYS A 542 -37.41 15.48 8.06
CA LYS A 542 -38.61 16.31 7.94
C LYS A 542 -39.11 16.68 9.33
N ILE A 543 -38.98 17.95 9.71
CA ILE A 543 -39.30 18.46 11.03
C ILE A 543 -40.45 19.46 10.93
N ASN A 544 -41.55 19.15 11.62
CA ASN A 544 -42.79 19.91 11.58
C ASN A 544 -42.98 20.74 12.85
N ASN A 545 -43.27 22.02 12.75
CA ASN A 545 -43.69 22.84 13.90
C ASN A 545 -45.17 23.19 13.83
N LYS A 546 -45.79 23.20 14.99
CA LYS A 546 -47.16 23.68 15.16
C LYS A 546 -47.14 25.20 15.25
N LYS A 547 -48.20 25.81 14.74
CA LYS A 547 -48.41 27.24 14.88
C LYS A 547 -48.64 27.60 16.35
N SER A 548 -47.91 28.56 16.87
CA SER A 548 -48.02 29.01 18.24
C SER A 548 -49.36 29.74 18.44
N THR A 549 -50.06 29.38 19.53
CA THR A 549 -51.26 30.12 19.94
C THR A 549 -50.90 31.44 20.60
N ALA A 550 -51.86 32.36 20.79
CA ALA A 550 -51.61 33.64 21.45
C ALA A 550 -51.05 33.47 22.89
N VAL A 551 -51.45 32.37 23.58
CA VAL A 551 -50.97 32.04 24.91
C VAL A 551 -49.49 31.58 24.89
N ASP A 552 -49.12 30.79 23.90
CA ASP A 552 -47.72 30.31 23.73
C ASP A 552 -46.76 31.45 23.38
N LYS A 553 -47.21 32.49 22.62
CA LYS A 553 -46.44 33.71 22.37
C LYS A 553 -46.12 34.49 23.65
N ILE A 554 -47.03 34.54 24.59
CA ILE A 554 -46.82 35.21 25.88
C ILE A 554 -45.85 34.40 26.74
N LEU A 555 -45.99 33.07 26.81
CA LEU A 555 -45.11 32.17 27.57
C LEU A 555 -43.69 32.08 26.94
N GLY A 556 -43.55 32.10 25.60
CA GLY A 556 -42.29 32.05 24.90
C GLY A 556 -41.45 33.33 25.00
N ASN A 557 -42.07 34.49 25.26
CA ASN A 557 -41.41 35.79 25.47
C ASN A 557 -41.08 36.09 26.94
N LEU A 558 -41.43 35.21 27.87
CA LEU A 558 -40.98 35.34 29.27
C LEU A 558 -39.47 35.05 29.35
N PRO A 559 -38.68 35.91 30.04
CA PRO A 559 -37.27 35.65 30.27
C PRO A 559 -37.06 34.22 30.77
N MET A 560 -36.09 33.52 30.25
CA MET A 560 -35.76 32.13 30.61
C MET A 560 -35.27 32.01 32.08
N THR A 561 -36.12 32.44 33.02
CA THR A 561 -35.93 32.33 34.47
C THR A 561 -36.80 31.16 34.97
N GLY A 562 -36.28 29.96 34.82
CA GLY A 562 -36.98 28.73 35.26
C GLY A 562 -36.20 27.50 34.86
N ALA A 563 -36.72 26.32 35.22
CA ALA A 563 -36.06 25.01 35.02
C ALA A 563 -35.51 24.79 33.59
N ARG A 564 -36.11 25.38 32.56
CA ARG A 564 -35.61 25.30 31.17
C ARG A 564 -34.28 26.07 30.95
N GLY A 565 -34.17 27.28 31.51
CA GLY A 565 -32.92 28.05 31.43
C GLY A 565 -31.81 27.43 32.27
N LEU A 566 -32.18 26.81 33.41
CA LEU A 566 -31.24 26.12 34.27
C LEU A 566 -30.67 24.86 33.60
N VAL A 567 -31.49 24.10 32.91
CA VAL A 567 -31.04 22.87 32.21
C VAL A 567 -30.09 23.20 31.06
N ILE A 568 -30.39 24.23 30.26
CA ILE A 568 -29.48 24.67 29.19
C ILE A 568 -28.17 25.21 29.77
N LEU A 569 -28.23 26.03 30.84
CA LEU A 569 -27.05 26.51 31.54
C LEU A 569 -26.26 25.36 32.20
N THR A 570 -26.96 24.34 32.76
CA THR A 570 -26.29 23.18 33.37
C THR A 570 -25.61 22.30 32.32
N VAL A 571 -26.25 22.03 31.20
CA VAL A 571 -25.64 21.24 30.09
C VAL A 571 -24.49 22.02 29.46
N CYS A 572 -24.64 23.30 29.19
CA CYS A 572 -23.54 24.14 28.70
C CYS A 572 -22.41 24.27 29.74
N GLY A 573 -22.73 24.32 31.03
CA GLY A 573 -21.77 24.36 32.12
C GLY A 573 -20.99 23.05 32.26
N ILE A 574 -21.65 21.91 32.20
CA ILE A 574 -21.00 20.58 32.26
C ILE A 574 -20.12 20.33 31.04
N VAL A 575 -20.57 20.69 29.85
CA VAL A 575 -19.79 20.57 28.62
C VAL A 575 -18.60 21.54 28.62
N GLY A 576 -18.78 22.76 29.13
CA GLY A 576 -17.70 23.72 29.32
C GLY A 576 -16.63 23.22 30.30
N ILE A 577 -17.03 22.58 31.40
CA ILE A 577 -16.11 22.01 32.40
C ILE A 577 -15.38 20.78 31.78
N ALA A 578 -16.09 19.91 31.07
CA ALA A 578 -15.49 18.75 30.40
C ALA A 578 -14.49 19.18 29.30
N GLY A 579 -14.87 20.20 28.51
CA GLY A 579 -13.99 20.78 27.48
C GLY A 579 -12.73 21.45 28.06
N THR A 580 -12.88 22.19 29.18
CA THR A 580 -11.73 22.78 29.88
C THR A 580 -10.83 21.73 30.52
N LEU A 581 -11.41 20.68 31.12
CA LEU A 581 -10.62 19.57 31.67
C LEU A 581 -9.88 18.82 30.56
N PHE A 582 -10.53 18.56 29.42
CA PHE A 582 -9.90 17.93 28.26
C PHE A 582 -8.78 18.82 27.69
N TYR A 583 -9.00 20.12 27.57
CA TYR A 583 -7.98 21.10 27.14
C TYR A 583 -6.80 21.13 28.11
N ILE A 584 -7.03 21.11 29.42
CA ILE A 584 -5.97 21.09 30.44
C ILE A 584 -5.18 19.78 30.37
N VAL A 585 -5.85 18.65 30.17
CA VAL A 585 -5.19 17.33 30.01
C VAL A 585 -4.36 17.29 28.74
N MET A 586 -4.87 17.80 27.62
CA MET A 586 -4.13 17.88 26.35
C MET A 586 -2.94 18.86 26.45
N LYS A 587 -3.10 19.99 27.15
CA LYS A 587 -2.03 20.95 27.40
C LYS A 587 -0.93 20.34 28.27
N ARG A 588 -1.28 19.63 29.35
CA ARG A 588 -0.32 18.92 30.21
C ARG A 588 0.41 17.78 29.49
N ARG A 589 -0.26 17.06 28.57
CA ARG A 589 0.41 16.06 27.73
C ARG A 589 1.43 16.69 26.78
N LYS A 590 1.10 17.84 26.16
CA LYS A 590 2.06 18.58 25.31
C LYS A 590 3.24 19.14 26.10
N GLU A 591 3.05 19.53 27.35
CA GLU A 591 4.13 20.02 28.23
C GLU A 591 5.02 18.86 28.72
N GLN A 592 4.49 17.64 28.88
CA GLN A 592 5.26 16.44 29.23
C GLN A 592 6.01 15.80 28.03
N GLU A 593 5.66 16.14 26.80
CA GLU A 593 6.39 15.72 25.59
C GLU A 593 7.51 16.71 25.20
N GLN A 594 7.65 17.82 25.94
CA GLN A 594 8.69 18.85 25.74
C GLN A 594 9.74 18.90 26.85
N GLU A 595 9.64 18.07 27.91
CA GLU A 595 10.70 17.74 28.87
C GLU A 595 11.29 16.34 28.52
#